data_5faa62694af9ea54f8e5bb0238b923b0
#
_entry.id   5faa62694af9ea54f8e5bb0238b923b0
#
_cell.length_a   1.000
_cell.length_b   1.000
_cell.length_c   1.000
_cell.angle_alpha   90.00
_cell.angle_beta   90.00
_cell.angle_gamma   90.00
#
_symmetry.space_group_name_H-M   'P 1'
#
loop_
_entity.id
_entity.type
_entity.pdbx_description
1 polymer ?
#
loop_
_entity_poly.entity_id
_entity_poly.type
_entity_poly.pdbx_seq_one_letter_code
_entity_poly.pdbx_strand_id
1 'polypeptide(L)'
;MNTHFSRFLHHTMSYLGGKPDTSSSLSYSDLIGVSRSNKVANLFHLDYRVKPDNDSIYTGRSMVEMLGVLAIIGVLSVGAIAGYSKAMMKYKLNQHAVAVNMLINNVLQIKDQLPRTKGSNTYYGNLLKKLNLLPDGISYLADYSLRDNYFKTKISIVFSDAPWTSSTGVTGHDNLGMINFVFDSSSARNTEICRNIVFAAKANSANFYKLEKYNASEGGASDTSGSLLGDAYCINGRNCLKDLNLEKADALCNNCQHTYCSVRVLWK
;
A
#
# COMPACT_ATOMS: atom_id res chain seq x y z
N MET A 1 -40.65 -3.52 34.77
CA MET A 1 -40.61 -2.06 34.73
C MET A 1 -39.47 -1.70 33.78
N ASN A 2 -39.57 -1.11 32.59
CA ASN A 2 -40.63 -0.56 31.71
C ASN A 2 -40.04 -0.62 30.30
N THR A 3 -40.57 -1.29 29.42
CA THR A 3 -41.32 -0.94 28.19
C THR A 3 -41.41 0.54 27.86
N HIS A 4 -40.41 1.10 27.15
CA HIS A 4 -40.55 2.36 26.37
C HIS A 4 -39.31 2.64 25.51
N PHE A 5 -38.99 1.77 24.54
CA PHE A 5 -38.05 2.11 23.47
C PHE A 5 -38.31 1.33 22.16
N SER A 6 -39.60 1.24 21.83
CA SER A 6 -40.02 0.58 20.59
C SER A 6 -41.11 1.37 19.88
N ARG A 7 -40.84 2.66 19.58
CA ARG A 7 -41.80 3.49 18.79
C ARG A 7 -41.14 4.70 18.12
N PHE A 8 -40.04 4.54 17.43
CA PHE A 8 -39.47 5.65 16.63
C PHE A 8 -38.84 5.23 15.28
N LEU A 9 -39.22 4.10 14.71
CA LEU A 9 -38.73 3.64 13.41
C LEU A 9 -39.84 3.17 12.47
N HIS A 10 -40.98 3.88 12.44
CA HIS A 10 -42.09 3.57 11.50
C HIS A 10 -42.76 4.79 10.89
N HIS A 11 -42.00 5.84 10.51
CA HIS A 11 -42.57 6.91 9.71
C HIS A 11 -41.47 7.65 8.92
N THR A 12 -40.93 7.04 7.89
CA THR A 12 -40.37 7.72 6.71
C THR A 12 -39.94 6.66 5.65
N MET A 13 -40.91 5.87 5.16
CA MET A 13 -40.73 5.12 3.93
C MET A 13 -42.07 5.08 3.18
N SER A 14 -42.41 6.19 2.56
CA SER A 14 -43.40 6.25 1.52
C SER A 14 -43.15 7.52 0.72
N TYR A 15 -42.47 7.37 -0.40
CA TYR A 15 -42.53 8.13 -1.63
C TYR A 15 -41.22 7.93 -2.38
N LEU A 16 -41.26 7.04 -3.33
CA LEU A 16 -40.76 7.15 -4.69
C LEU A 16 -40.70 5.74 -5.29
N GLY A 17 -41.83 5.31 -5.86
CA GLY A 17 -41.88 4.19 -6.79
C GLY A 17 -41.21 4.61 -8.10
N GLY A 18 -40.05 4.05 -8.36
CA GLY A 18 -39.37 4.08 -9.63
C GLY A 18 -38.94 2.65 -9.97
N LYS A 19 -39.54 2.09 -11.05
CA LYS A 19 -39.17 0.78 -11.59
C LYS A 19 -37.68 0.70 -11.87
N PRO A 20 -37.02 -0.45 -11.67
CA PRO A 20 -35.67 -0.69 -12.14
C PRO A 20 -35.71 -0.99 -13.64
N ASP A 21 -35.31 -0.07 -14.47
CA ASP A 21 -34.97 -0.33 -15.87
C ASP A 21 -33.55 -0.89 -15.96
N THR A 22 -33.52 -2.13 -16.45
CA THR A 22 -32.49 -2.83 -17.24
C THR A 22 -31.04 -2.36 -17.15
N SER A 23 -30.23 -3.23 -16.54
CA SER A 23 -28.84 -3.54 -16.87
C SER A 23 -28.16 -2.70 -17.95
N SER A 24 -27.47 -1.67 -17.57
CA SER A 24 -26.36 -1.13 -18.35
C SER A 24 -25.04 -1.57 -17.67
N SER A 25 -24.43 -2.60 -18.23
CA SER A 25 -23.04 -2.94 -17.94
C SER A 25 -22.16 -1.79 -18.41
N LEU A 26 -21.69 -0.96 -17.50
CA LEU A 26 -20.65 0.01 -17.77
C LEU A 26 -19.38 -0.75 -18.14
N SER A 27 -18.98 -0.64 -19.40
CA SER A 27 -17.72 -1.19 -19.90
C SER A 27 -16.57 -0.41 -19.25
N TYR A 28 -15.48 -1.12 -18.92
CA TYR A 28 -14.23 -0.59 -18.37
C TYR A 28 -13.62 0.57 -19.21
N SER A 29 -14.04 0.72 -20.47
CA SER A 29 -13.65 1.80 -21.36
C SER A 29 -14.25 3.17 -21.04
N ASP A 30 -15.31 3.24 -20.24
CA ASP A 30 -16.00 4.51 -19.91
C ASP A 30 -15.37 5.22 -18.70
N LEU A 31 -14.53 4.51 -17.94
CA LEU A 31 -13.85 5.04 -16.74
C LEU A 31 -12.51 5.72 -17.02
N ILE A 32 -11.95 5.50 -18.20
CA ILE A 32 -10.72 6.15 -18.62
C ILE A 32 -11.11 7.10 -19.74
N GLY A 33 -11.35 8.36 -19.47
CA GLY A 33 -11.75 9.38 -20.44
C GLY A 33 -10.84 9.48 -21.69
N VAL A 34 -10.67 8.35 -22.39
CA VAL A 34 -10.01 8.27 -23.69
C VAL A 34 -11.07 8.61 -24.72
N SER A 35 -11.16 9.89 -25.04
CA SER A 35 -11.87 10.35 -26.20
C SER A 35 -11.40 9.53 -27.41
N ARG A 36 -12.26 8.66 -27.93
CA ARG A 36 -12.04 7.99 -29.22
C ARG A 36 -12.10 9.07 -30.30
N SER A 37 -10.97 9.70 -30.54
CA SER A 37 -10.78 10.41 -31.80
C SER A 37 -10.68 9.34 -32.91
N ASN A 38 -11.75 9.19 -33.68
CA ASN A 38 -11.83 8.32 -34.85
C ASN A 38 -10.83 8.68 -35.98
N LYS A 39 -9.87 9.59 -35.70
CA LYS A 39 -8.82 9.99 -36.65
C LYS A 39 -7.55 9.15 -36.59
N VAL A 40 -7.35 8.32 -35.57
CA VAL A 40 -6.11 7.51 -35.49
C VAL A 40 -6.23 6.17 -36.22
N ALA A 41 -7.45 5.68 -36.45
CA ALA A 41 -7.67 4.42 -37.19
C ALA A 41 -7.30 4.49 -38.67
N ASN A 42 -7.21 5.69 -39.28
CA ASN A 42 -6.88 5.84 -40.70
C ASN A 42 -5.36 5.98 -40.97
N LEU A 43 -4.53 5.97 -39.93
CA LEU A 43 -3.08 6.14 -40.11
C LEU A 43 -2.34 4.84 -40.45
N PHE A 44 -2.99 3.69 -40.34
CA PHE A 44 -2.41 2.37 -40.66
C PHE A 44 -3.12 1.63 -41.77
N HIS A 45 -4.05 2.30 -42.49
CA HIS A 45 -4.55 1.75 -43.72
C HIS A 45 -3.57 2.14 -44.85
N LEU A 46 -2.44 1.44 -44.89
CA LEU A 46 -1.62 1.36 -46.05
C LEU A 46 -2.42 0.55 -47.10
N ASP A 47 -3.21 1.28 -47.89
CA ASP A 47 -3.87 0.74 -49.08
C ASP A 47 -2.77 0.31 -50.07
N TYR A 48 -2.32 -0.94 -49.90
CA TYR A 48 -1.35 -1.55 -50.79
C TYR A 48 -2.06 -1.97 -52.10
N ARG A 49 -2.55 -0.98 -52.85
CA ARG A 49 -2.90 -1.19 -54.27
C ARG A 49 -1.62 -1.41 -55.07
N VAL A 50 -1.25 -2.66 -55.22
CA VAL A 50 -0.31 -3.08 -56.25
C VAL A 50 -0.98 -2.84 -57.60
N LYS A 51 -0.69 -1.72 -58.23
CA LYS A 51 -1.01 -1.45 -59.60
C LYS A 51 -0.05 -2.28 -60.46
N PRO A 52 -0.52 -3.20 -61.30
CA PRO A 52 0.35 -3.89 -62.25
C PRO A 52 0.49 -2.99 -63.45
N ASP A 53 1.50 -2.12 -63.49
CA ASP A 53 1.93 -1.48 -64.70
C ASP A 53 3.41 -1.10 -64.64
N ASN A 54 4.11 -1.68 -65.63
CA ASN A 54 5.34 -1.27 -66.26
C ASN A 54 6.52 -0.77 -65.44
N ASP A 55 7.56 -1.60 -65.43
CA ASP A 55 8.99 -1.22 -65.44
C ASP A 55 9.41 0.00 -64.61
N SER A 56 8.94 0.12 -63.40
CA SER A 56 9.65 0.89 -62.41
C SER A 56 10.64 -0.02 -61.71
N ILE A 57 11.91 0.24 -61.96
CA ILE A 57 13.05 -0.26 -61.22
C ILE A 57 12.66 -0.25 -59.72
N TYR A 58 12.29 -1.41 -59.18
CA TYR A 58 12.23 -1.59 -57.73
C TYR A 58 13.67 -1.39 -57.23
N THR A 59 14.02 -0.14 -56.93
CA THR A 59 15.17 0.14 -56.11
C THR A 59 14.85 -0.48 -54.75
N GLY A 60 15.22 -1.75 -54.59
CA GLY A 60 15.15 -2.43 -53.31
C GLY A 60 15.79 -1.51 -52.31
N ARG A 61 15.05 -1.18 -51.24
CA ARG A 61 15.61 -0.42 -50.12
C ARG A 61 16.96 -1.03 -49.79
N SER A 62 18.00 -0.22 -49.82
CA SER A 62 19.36 -0.67 -49.55
C SER A 62 19.38 -1.44 -48.24
N MET A 63 20.04 -2.59 -48.18
CA MET A 63 20.23 -3.34 -46.91
C MET A 63 20.71 -2.43 -45.78
N VAL A 64 21.49 -1.41 -46.12
CA VAL A 64 22.00 -0.41 -45.17
C VAL A 64 20.87 0.46 -44.56
N GLU A 65 19.87 0.84 -45.37
CA GLU A 65 18.71 1.59 -44.86
C GLU A 65 17.87 0.75 -43.90
N MET A 66 17.66 -0.53 -44.22
CA MET A 66 16.95 -1.43 -43.31
C MET A 66 17.71 -1.66 -42.01
N LEU A 67 19.03 -1.83 -42.06
CA LEU A 67 19.87 -1.96 -40.87
C LEU A 67 19.84 -0.68 -40.03
N GLY A 68 19.87 0.50 -40.69
CA GLY A 68 19.75 1.80 -39.99
C GLY A 68 18.44 1.94 -39.24
N VAL A 69 17.31 1.60 -39.85
CA VAL A 69 15.99 1.64 -39.21
C VAL A 69 15.90 0.65 -38.02
N LEU A 70 16.41 -0.57 -38.19
CA LEU A 70 16.44 -1.57 -37.11
C LEU A 70 17.31 -1.11 -35.93
N ALA A 71 18.45 -0.47 -36.20
CA ALA A 71 19.30 0.08 -35.12
C ALA A 71 18.58 1.17 -34.34
N ILE A 72 17.87 2.09 -35.01
CA ILE A 72 17.11 3.15 -34.33
C ILE A 72 15.98 2.56 -33.52
N ILE A 73 15.19 1.61 -34.04
CA ILE A 73 14.12 0.94 -33.31
C ILE A 73 14.67 0.20 -32.09
N GLY A 74 15.82 -0.47 -32.24
CA GLY A 74 16.48 -1.17 -31.15
C GLY A 74 16.83 -0.23 -29.99
N VAL A 75 17.45 0.91 -30.26
CA VAL A 75 17.81 1.90 -29.24
C VAL A 75 16.57 2.51 -28.58
N LEU A 76 15.56 2.88 -29.35
CA LEU A 76 14.31 3.44 -28.82
C LEU A 76 13.55 2.44 -27.95
N SER A 77 13.53 1.16 -28.35
CA SER A 77 12.85 0.10 -27.60
C SER A 77 13.49 -0.11 -26.24
N VAL A 78 14.81 -0.16 -26.14
CA VAL A 78 15.54 -0.31 -24.86
C VAL A 78 15.25 0.87 -23.94
N GLY A 79 15.29 2.10 -24.46
CA GLY A 79 14.99 3.32 -23.71
C GLY A 79 13.54 3.34 -23.19
N ALA A 80 12.60 2.95 -24.03
CA ALA A 80 11.18 2.89 -23.67
C ALA A 80 10.90 1.86 -22.55
N ILE A 81 11.51 0.67 -22.61
CA ILE A 81 11.35 -0.38 -21.58
C ILE A 81 11.90 0.08 -20.24
N ALA A 82 13.09 0.70 -20.22
CA ALA A 82 13.70 1.22 -19.01
C ALA A 82 12.86 2.34 -18.37
N GLY A 83 12.34 3.26 -19.19
CA GLY A 83 11.44 4.33 -18.75
C GLY A 83 10.13 3.79 -18.18
N TYR A 84 9.51 2.83 -18.86
CA TYR A 84 8.29 2.17 -18.40
C TYR A 84 8.46 1.45 -17.06
N SER A 85 9.54 0.69 -16.89
CA SER A 85 9.82 -0.02 -15.63
C SER A 85 9.95 0.94 -14.46
N LYS A 86 10.63 2.08 -14.64
CA LYS A 86 10.78 3.12 -13.62
C LYS A 86 9.45 3.80 -13.29
N ALA A 87 8.64 4.10 -14.29
CA ALA A 87 7.32 4.69 -14.12
C ALA A 87 6.37 3.73 -13.38
N MET A 88 6.37 2.45 -13.75
CA MET A 88 5.56 1.42 -13.10
C MET A 88 5.96 1.21 -11.64
N MET A 89 7.25 1.30 -11.32
CA MET A 89 7.71 1.23 -9.93
C MET A 89 7.19 2.39 -9.10
N LYS A 90 7.30 3.63 -9.60
CA LYS A 90 6.75 4.80 -8.92
C LYS A 90 5.25 4.71 -8.72
N TYR A 91 4.53 4.22 -9.72
CA TYR A 91 3.09 3.96 -9.61
C TYR A 91 2.77 2.99 -8.46
N LYS A 92 3.46 1.84 -8.41
CA LYS A 92 3.27 0.85 -7.32
C LYS A 92 3.58 1.43 -5.95
N LEU A 93 4.65 2.22 -5.81
CA LEU A 93 4.99 2.88 -4.54
C LEU A 93 3.91 3.87 -4.09
N ASN A 94 3.33 4.61 -5.03
CA ASN A 94 2.24 5.53 -4.73
C ASN A 94 0.97 4.79 -4.30
N GLN A 95 0.59 3.72 -5.01
CA GLN A 95 -0.55 2.88 -4.64
C GLN A 95 -0.36 2.23 -3.27
N HIS A 96 0.85 1.74 -2.97
CA HIS A 96 1.19 1.22 -1.65
C HIS A 96 1.04 2.30 -0.56
N ALA A 97 1.53 3.52 -0.79
CA ALA A 97 1.40 4.61 0.17
C ALA A 97 -0.07 4.93 0.47
N VAL A 98 -0.92 4.96 -0.56
CA VAL A 98 -2.38 5.16 -0.42
C VAL A 98 -3.00 4.02 0.40
N ALA A 99 -2.71 2.77 0.04
CA ALA A 99 -3.26 1.60 0.74
C ALA A 99 -2.85 1.56 2.23
N VAL A 100 -1.59 1.86 2.53
CA VAL A 100 -1.09 1.93 3.92
C VAL A 100 -1.77 3.05 4.71
N ASN A 101 -1.89 4.25 4.13
CA ASN A 101 -2.60 5.36 4.78
C ASN A 101 -4.06 5.01 5.07
N MET A 102 -4.76 4.43 4.12
CA MET A 102 -6.16 4.01 4.30
C MET A 102 -6.27 2.94 5.39
N LEU A 103 -5.36 1.93 5.40
CA LEU A 103 -5.35 0.91 6.44
C LEU A 103 -5.15 1.50 7.83
N ILE A 104 -4.17 2.38 7.99
CA ILE A 104 -3.89 3.07 9.26
C ILE A 104 -5.12 3.85 9.71
N ASN A 105 -5.73 4.64 8.84
CA ASN A 105 -6.92 5.43 9.18
C ASN A 105 -8.11 4.54 9.56
N ASN A 106 -8.36 3.46 8.82
CA ASN A 106 -9.44 2.53 9.13
C ASN A 106 -9.25 1.86 10.50
N VAL A 107 -8.01 1.46 10.83
CA VAL A 107 -7.70 0.89 12.16
C VAL A 107 -7.90 1.94 13.26
N LEU A 108 -7.43 3.17 13.05
CA LEU A 108 -7.56 4.26 14.03
C LEU A 108 -9.01 4.64 14.31
N GLN A 109 -9.90 4.55 13.33
CA GLN A 109 -11.34 4.81 13.52
C GLN A 109 -12.01 3.82 14.47
N ILE A 110 -11.53 2.59 14.52
CA ILE A 110 -12.14 1.51 15.32
C ILE A 110 -11.27 1.06 16.50
N LYS A 111 -10.09 1.64 16.70
CA LYS A 111 -9.10 1.18 17.70
C LYS A 111 -9.67 1.04 19.13
N ASP A 112 -10.56 1.94 19.51
CA ASP A 112 -11.16 1.96 20.86
C ASP A 112 -12.32 0.96 21.01
N GLN A 113 -12.82 0.42 19.90
CA GLN A 113 -13.87 -0.60 19.84
C GLN A 113 -13.32 -2.02 19.63
N LEU A 114 -12.00 -2.15 19.42
CA LEU A 114 -11.38 -3.45 19.18
C LEU A 114 -11.45 -4.31 20.45
N PRO A 115 -11.95 -5.56 20.36
CA PRO A 115 -11.98 -6.46 21.52
C PRO A 115 -10.56 -6.77 21.98
N ARG A 116 -10.34 -6.77 23.28
CA ARG A 116 -9.03 -7.03 23.90
C ARG A 116 -9.14 -8.27 24.77
N THR A 117 -8.23 -9.23 24.58
CA THR A 117 -8.15 -10.43 25.41
C THR A 117 -7.01 -10.27 26.39
N LYS A 118 -7.33 -10.27 27.68
CA LYS A 118 -6.34 -10.13 28.74
C LYS A 118 -5.39 -11.34 28.76
N GLY A 119 -4.10 -11.07 28.85
CA GLY A 119 -3.06 -12.11 28.96
C GLY A 119 -2.70 -12.80 27.64
N SER A 120 -3.23 -12.34 26.49
CA SER A 120 -2.94 -12.94 25.19
C SER A 120 -2.94 -11.91 24.06
N ASN A 121 -2.41 -12.32 22.90
CA ASN A 121 -2.44 -11.52 21.69
C ASN A 121 -3.77 -11.71 20.95
N THR A 122 -4.44 -10.62 20.61
CA THR A 122 -5.68 -10.62 19.82
C THR A 122 -5.41 -10.05 18.43
N TYR A 123 -5.65 -10.86 17.38
CA TYR A 123 -5.43 -10.46 15.98
C TYR A 123 -6.73 -10.01 15.32
N TYR A 124 -6.66 -8.99 14.47
CA TYR A 124 -7.85 -8.34 13.90
C TYR A 124 -8.01 -8.49 12.38
N GLY A 125 -7.20 -9.33 11.73
CA GLY A 125 -7.28 -9.49 10.28
C GLY A 125 -8.67 -9.91 9.79
N ASN A 126 -9.29 -10.90 10.44
CA ASN A 126 -10.63 -11.37 10.10
C ASN A 126 -11.72 -10.33 10.41
N LEU A 127 -11.58 -9.62 11.53
CA LEU A 127 -12.51 -8.56 11.89
C LEU A 127 -12.53 -7.45 10.85
N LEU A 128 -11.35 -6.97 10.44
CA LEU A 128 -11.22 -5.93 9.40
C LEU A 128 -11.78 -6.39 8.06
N LYS A 129 -11.57 -7.67 7.69
CA LYS A 129 -12.16 -8.27 6.49
C LYS A 129 -13.70 -8.26 6.58
N LYS A 130 -14.27 -8.73 7.70
CA LYS A 130 -15.73 -8.77 7.90
C LYS A 130 -16.39 -7.40 7.90
N LEU A 131 -15.70 -6.38 8.42
CA LEU A 131 -16.16 -5.00 8.45
C LEU A 131 -15.89 -4.25 7.13
N ASN A 132 -15.31 -4.91 6.12
CA ASN A 132 -14.92 -4.30 4.84
C ASN A 132 -14.00 -3.08 5.01
N LEU A 133 -13.08 -3.15 5.97
CA LEU A 133 -12.12 -2.09 6.29
C LEU A 133 -10.73 -2.32 5.69
N LEU A 134 -10.55 -3.39 4.92
CA LEU A 134 -9.32 -3.62 4.16
C LEU A 134 -9.35 -2.77 2.90
N PRO A 135 -8.38 -1.87 2.70
CA PRO A 135 -8.30 -1.06 1.49
C PRO A 135 -7.89 -1.90 0.28
N ASP A 136 -8.18 -1.39 -0.91
CA ASP A 136 -7.67 -1.95 -2.15
C ASP A 136 -6.13 -2.06 -2.09
N GLY A 137 -5.62 -3.19 -2.56
CA GLY A 137 -4.18 -3.48 -2.48
C GLY A 137 -3.74 -4.21 -1.21
N ILE A 138 -4.62 -4.46 -0.24
CA ILE A 138 -4.33 -5.29 0.93
C ILE A 138 -5.25 -6.50 0.96
N SER A 139 -4.65 -7.69 0.98
CA SER A 139 -5.35 -8.97 0.98
C SER A 139 -5.30 -9.63 2.36
N TYR A 140 -6.41 -10.25 2.73
CA TYR A 140 -6.49 -11.10 3.91
C TYR A 140 -5.91 -12.49 3.60
N LEU A 141 -5.01 -12.97 4.45
CA LEU A 141 -4.48 -14.34 4.40
C LEU A 141 -4.94 -15.16 5.60
N ALA A 142 -4.80 -14.62 6.81
CA ALA A 142 -5.21 -15.22 8.07
C ALA A 142 -5.46 -14.12 9.10
N ASP A 143 -5.99 -14.44 10.29
CA ASP A 143 -6.26 -13.46 11.34
C ASP A 143 -5.02 -12.68 11.77
N TYR A 144 -3.89 -13.37 11.81
CA TYR A 144 -2.59 -12.80 12.16
C TYR A 144 -1.80 -12.26 10.96
N SER A 145 -2.33 -12.35 9.72
CA SER A 145 -1.58 -12.04 8.52
C SER A 145 -2.45 -11.45 7.41
N LEU A 146 -2.19 -10.20 7.11
CA LEU A 146 -2.59 -9.51 5.89
C LEU A 146 -1.37 -9.40 4.97
N ARG A 147 -1.58 -9.13 3.69
CA ARG A 147 -0.51 -8.95 2.71
C ARG A 147 -0.77 -7.75 1.82
N ASP A 148 0.22 -6.90 1.68
CA ASP A 148 0.27 -5.91 0.62
C ASP A 148 0.47 -6.58 -0.74
N ASN A 149 -0.36 -6.23 -1.73
CA ASN A 149 -0.35 -6.86 -3.05
C ASN A 149 0.75 -6.31 -3.97
N TYR A 150 1.27 -5.11 -3.67
CA TYR A 150 2.26 -4.44 -4.51
C TYR A 150 3.68 -4.96 -4.27
N PHE A 151 4.07 -5.13 -3.01
CA PHE A 151 5.43 -5.52 -2.60
C PHE A 151 5.48 -6.79 -1.75
N LYS A 152 4.31 -7.39 -1.46
CA LYS A 152 4.18 -8.62 -0.68
C LYS A 152 4.59 -8.48 0.79
N THR A 153 4.66 -7.25 1.30
CA THR A 153 4.90 -6.98 2.72
C THR A 153 3.81 -7.66 3.56
N LYS A 154 4.21 -8.39 4.58
CA LYS A 154 3.27 -8.94 5.56
C LYS A 154 2.85 -7.86 6.53
N ILE A 155 1.57 -7.86 6.87
CA ILE A 155 0.99 -6.88 7.80
C ILE A 155 0.21 -7.66 8.85
N SER A 156 0.43 -7.35 10.12
CA SER A 156 -0.39 -7.85 11.20
C SER A 156 -0.94 -6.71 12.04
N ILE A 157 -2.21 -6.81 12.44
CA ILE A 157 -2.87 -5.86 13.31
C ILE A 157 -3.26 -6.64 14.55
N VAL A 158 -2.67 -6.27 15.66
CA VAL A 158 -2.75 -7.06 16.90
C VAL A 158 -2.82 -6.14 18.12
N PHE A 159 -3.57 -6.55 19.11
CA PHE A 159 -3.45 -6.05 20.47
C PHE A 159 -2.59 -7.04 21.25
N SER A 160 -1.46 -6.60 21.73
CA SER A 160 -0.50 -7.41 22.48
C SER A 160 -0.66 -7.19 23.96
N ASP A 161 -1.14 -8.19 24.68
CA ASP A 161 -1.19 -8.26 26.14
C ASP A 161 -0.59 -9.57 26.66
N ALA A 162 0.08 -10.34 25.80
CA ALA A 162 0.80 -11.52 26.24
C ALA A 162 1.93 -11.15 27.20
N PRO A 163 2.12 -11.94 28.27
CA PRO A 163 3.23 -11.71 29.19
C PRO A 163 4.57 -11.91 28.46
N TRP A 164 5.52 -11.06 28.75
CA TRP A 164 6.89 -11.21 28.30
C TRP A 164 7.84 -11.25 29.49
N THR A 165 8.94 -11.97 29.34
CA THR A 165 10.01 -12.03 30.33
C THR A 165 11.31 -11.58 29.67
N SER A 166 11.95 -10.56 30.27
CA SER A 166 13.26 -10.10 29.80
C SER A 166 14.36 -11.11 30.12
N SER A 167 15.52 -10.98 29.49
CA SER A 167 16.72 -11.78 29.81
C SER A 167 17.20 -11.59 31.26
N THR A 168 16.77 -10.51 31.91
CA THR A 168 17.06 -10.21 33.34
C THR A 168 15.97 -10.72 34.30
N GLY A 169 14.99 -11.51 33.80
CA GLY A 169 13.93 -12.09 34.62
C GLY A 169 12.76 -11.14 34.96
N VAL A 170 12.73 -9.93 34.43
CA VAL A 170 11.60 -9.01 34.58
C VAL A 170 10.46 -9.44 33.68
N THR A 171 9.27 -9.65 34.26
CA THR A 171 8.03 -9.95 33.52
C THR A 171 7.17 -8.70 33.39
N GLY A 172 6.47 -8.57 32.28
CA GLY A 172 5.55 -7.47 32.02
C GLY A 172 4.53 -7.82 30.96
N HIS A 173 3.60 -6.90 30.74
CA HIS A 173 2.60 -6.94 29.66
C HIS A 173 2.69 -5.63 28.89
N ASP A 174 2.67 -5.69 27.56
CA ASP A 174 2.77 -4.47 26.74
C ASP A 174 1.47 -3.68 26.74
N ASN A 175 0.33 -4.37 26.72
CA ASN A 175 -1.02 -3.79 26.68
C ASN A 175 -1.14 -2.70 25.59
N LEU A 176 -0.66 -3.02 24.40
CA LEU A 176 -0.55 -2.09 23.28
C LEU A 176 -1.19 -2.66 22.03
N GLY A 177 -1.94 -1.82 21.32
CA GLY A 177 -2.32 -2.10 19.95
C GLY A 177 -1.17 -1.79 18.99
N MET A 178 -1.00 -2.59 17.95
CA MET A 178 0.03 -2.35 16.94
C MET A 178 -0.39 -2.74 15.54
N ILE A 179 0.10 -2.00 14.56
CA ILE A 179 0.18 -2.40 13.17
C ILE A 179 1.65 -2.73 12.90
N ASN A 180 1.93 -3.96 12.56
CA ASN A 180 3.28 -4.44 12.29
C ASN A 180 3.44 -4.74 10.80
N PHE A 181 4.37 -4.06 10.14
CA PHE A 181 4.75 -4.25 8.74
C PHE A 181 6.07 -5.01 8.69
N VAL A 182 6.06 -6.21 8.11
CA VAL A 182 7.22 -7.11 8.10
C VAL A 182 7.73 -7.28 6.68
N PHE A 183 9.01 -7.05 6.46
CA PHE A 183 9.71 -7.24 5.21
C PHE A 183 10.48 -8.57 5.25
N ASP A 184 10.03 -9.53 4.46
CA ASP A 184 10.56 -10.92 4.51
C ASP A 184 11.83 -11.15 3.71
N SER A 185 12.22 -10.22 2.86
CA SER A 185 13.37 -10.39 1.97
C SER A 185 14.23 -9.16 1.95
N SER A 186 15.54 -9.38 1.83
CA SER A 186 16.48 -8.29 1.56
C SER A 186 16.20 -7.68 0.18
N SER A 187 15.84 -6.42 0.16
CA SER A 187 15.60 -5.67 -1.07
C SER A 187 15.92 -4.20 -0.86
N ALA A 188 16.64 -3.61 -1.80
CA ALA A 188 16.86 -2.16 -1.82
C ALA A 188 15.55 -1.35 -1.81
N ARG A 189 14.44 -1.94 -2.26
CA ARG A 189 13.11 -1.33 -2.26
C ARG A 189 12.50 -1.20 -0.87
N ASN A 190 12.94 -2.01 0.09
CA ASN A 190 12.41 -1.98 1.46
C ASN A 190 12.59 -0.61 2.11
N THR A 191 13.64 0.13 1.75
CA THR A 191 13.84 1.51 2.22
C THR A 191 12.71 2.44 1.76
N GLU A 192 12.28 2.36 0.50
CA GLU A 192 11.21 3.19 -0.04
C GLU A 192 9.84 2.80 0.53
N ILE A 193 9.60 1.49 0.69
CA ILE A 193 8.37 0.97 1.29
C ILE A 193 8.31 1.38 2.77
N CYS A 194 9.41 1.24 3.52
CA CYS A 194 9.53 1.69 4.89
C CYS A 194 9.23 3.19 5.02
N ARG A 195 9.80 4.04 4.15
CA ARG A 195 9.51 5.47 4.13
C ARG A 195 8.02 5.78 3.98
N ASN A 196 7.32 5.08 3.08
CA ASN A 196 5.88 5.25 2.91
C ASN A 196 5.13 4.98 4.22
N ILE A 197 5.47 3.90 4.93
CA ILE A 197 4.85 3.52 6.21
C ILE A 197 5.15 4.58 7.27
N VAL A 198 6.39 5.01 7.37
CA VAL A 198 6.84 5.98 8.38
C VAL A 198 6.19 7.35 8.17
N PHE A 199 6.04 7.81 6.91
CA PHE A 199 5.33 9.05 6.61
C PHE A 199 3.82 8.94 6.81
N ALA A 200 3.22 7.79 6.54
CA ALA A 200 1.82 7.53 6.86
C ALA A 200 1.56 7.57 8.37
N ALA A 201 2.48 7.02 9.16
CA ALA A 201 2.42 7.11 10.61
C ALA A 201 2.62 8.57 11.09
N LYS A 202 3.54 9.33 10.48
CA LYS A 202 3.72 10.76 10.79
C LYS A 202 2.44 11.56 10.57
N ALA A 203 1.74 11.32 9.47
CA ALA A 203 0.47 12.00 9.18
C ALA A 203 -0.60 11.78 10.26
N ASN A 204 -0.46 10.71 11.07
CA ASN A 204 -1.36 10.34 12.15
C ASN A 204 -0.68 10.37 13.54
N SER A 205 0.39 11.13 13.69
CA SER A 205 1.27 11.13 14.88
C SER A 205 0.56 11.39 16.21
N ALA A 206 -0.52 12.18 16.19
CA ALA A 206 -1.34 12.47 17.37
C ALA A 206 -2.07 11.23 17.94
N ASN A 207 -2.33 10.21 17.11
CA ASN A 207 -3.09 9.03 17.47
C ASN A 207 -2.21 7.86 17.93
N PHE A 208 -0.90 7.97 17.78
CA PHE A 208 0.02 6.91 18.10
C PHE A 208 0.78 7.16 19.39
N TYR A 209 1.13 6.06 20.06
CA TYR A 209 2.05 6.06 21.19
C TYR A 209 3.49 6.19 20.71
N LYS A 210 3.91 5.30 19.81
CA LYS A 210 5.24 5.31 19.21
C LYS A 210 5.27 4.58 17.87
N LEU A 211 6.28 4.90 17.07
CA LEU A 211 6.72 4.12 15.94
C LEU A 211 8.09 3.52 16.29
N GLU A 212 8.30 2.25 16.00
CA GLU A 212 9.57 1.57 16.21
C GLU A 212 9.96 0.71 15.02
N LYS A 213 11.26 0.62 14.78
CA LYS A 213 11.84 -0.34 13.85
C LYS A 213 12.43 -1.49 14.62
N TYR A 214 12.22 -2.69 14.11
CA TYR A 214 12.78 -3.92 14.67
C TYR A 214 13.55 -4.68 13.60
N ASN A 215 14.81 -5.01 13.87
CA ASN A 215 15.67 -5.86 13.04
C ASN A 215 15.97 -7.15 13.81
N ALA A 216 15.61 -8.30 13.24
CA ALA A 216 15.83 -9.60 13.88
C ALA A 216 17.17 -10.26 13.50
N SER A 217 18.01 -9.61 12.70
CA SER A 217 19.21 -10.23 12.12
C SER A 217 20.34 -10.48 13.10
N GLU A 218 20.29 -9.96 14.32
CA GLU A 218 21.40 -10.11 15.29
C GLU A 218 20.87 -10.48 16.68
N GLY A 219 20.39 -11.72 16.82
CA GLY A 219 20.17 -12.30 18.15
C GLY A 219 19.00 -11.76 18.96
N GLY A 220 17.99 -11.21 18.32
CA GLY A 220 16.71 -10.85 18.96
C GLY A 220 16.76 -9.57 19.82
N ALA A 221 17.83 -8.79 19.76
CA ALA A 221 17.87 -7.47 20.36
C ALA A 221 17.03 -6.51 19.51
N SER A 222 15.93 -6.00 20.06
CA SER A 222 15.20 -4.90 19.44
C SER A 222 16.13 -3.68 19.44
N ASP A 223 16.61 -3.30 18.26
CA ASP A 223 17.26 -2.02 18.10
C ASP A 223 16.21 -0.93 18.23
N THR A 224 15.93 -0.53 19.47
CA THR A 224 15.02 0.56 19.80
C THR A 224 15.65 1.93 19.61
N SER A 225 16.89 1.99 19.08
CA SER A 225 17.61 3.24 18.84
C SER A 225 16.93 4.18 17.86
N GLY A 226 15.95 3.68 17.10
CA GLY A 226 15.17 4.44 16.12
C GLY A 226 13.71 4.68 16.49
N SER A 227 13.27 4.49 17.75
CA SER A 227 11.87 4.73 18.09
C SER A 227 11.52 6.22 18.12
N LEU A 228 10.39 6.57 17.50
CA LEU A 228 9.82 7.90 17.44
C LEU A 228 8.52 7.94 18.26
N LEU A 229 8.40 8.90 19.16
CA LEU A 229 7.22 9.05 20.00
C LEU A 229 6.12 9.84 19.28
N GLY A 230 4.87 9.42 19.46
CA GLY A 230 3.71 10.18 19.00
C GLY A 230 3.56 11.51 19.76
N ASP A 231 2.75 12.42 19.23
CA ASP A 231 2.69 13.80 19.72
C ASP A 231 2.31 13.92 21.18
N ALA A 232 1.36 13.11 21.65
CA ALA A 232 0.91 13.11 23.06
C ALA A 232 1.98 12.59 24.04
N TYR A 233 2.99 11.87 23.55
CA TYR A 233 4.05 11.24 24.34
C TYR A 233 5.42 11.87 24.08
N CYS A 234 5.46 12.89 23.24
CA CYS A 234 6.65 13.58 22.84
C CYS A 234 7.10 14.54 23.96
N ILE A 235 8.23 14.22 24.59
CA ILE A 235 8.84 15.02 25.66
C ILE A 235 10.09 15.70 25.09
N ASN A 236 10.39 16.91 25.52
CA ASN A 236 11.55 17.67 25.09
C ASN A 236 12.86 16.85 25.12
N GLY A 237 13.60 16.86 24.02
CA GLY A 237 14.86 16.13 23.87
C GLY A 237 14.72 14.68 23.37
N ARG A 238 13.51 14.17 23.16
CA ARG A 238 13.25 12.85 22.55
C ARG A 238 12.90 12.97 21.08
N ASN A 239 13.15 11.91 20.33
CA ASN A 239 12.76 11.81 18.93
C ASN A 239 11.23 11.76 18.79
N CYS A 240 10.64 12.77 18.20
CA CYS A 240 9.19 12.89 18.01
C CYS A 240 8.81 12.56 16.57
N LEU A 241 7.69 11.87 16.40
CA LEU A 241 7.21 11.47 15.08
C LEU A 241 6.82 12.68 14.22
N LYS A 242 6.28 13.75 14.84
CA LYS A 242 5.98 15.01 14.14
C LYS A 242 7.22 15.68 13.55
N ASP A 243 8.40 15.54 14.20
CA ASP A 243 9.66 16.16 13.78
C ASP A 243 10.45 15.31 12.78
N LEU A 244 9.83 14.24 12.29
CA LEU A 244 10.40 13.39 11.25
C LEU A 244 10.54 14.16 9.95
N ASN A 245 11.74 14.21 9.42
CA ASN A 245 12.07 14.72 8.08
C ASN A 245 12.57 13.55 7.19
N LEU A 246 12.90 13.85 5.94
CA LEU A 246 13.36 12.83 4.98
C LEU A 246 14.67 12.17 5.44
N GLU A 247 15.61 12.94 5.97
CA GLU A 247 16.90 12.46 6.46
C GLU A 247 16.73 11.46 7.60
N LYS A 248 15.89 11.80 8.59
CA LYS A 248 15.57 10.89 9.70
C LYS A 248 14.82 9.65 9.26
N ALA A 249 13.91 9.79 8.29
CA ALA A 249 13.20 8.66 7.71
C ALA A 249 14.15 7.72 6.95
N ASP A 250 15.11 8.28 6.21
CA ASP A 250 16.15 7.51 5.52
C ASP A 250 17.07 6.79 6.51
N ALA A 251 17.54 7.47 7.55
CA ALA A 251 18.35 6.86 8.60
C ALA A 251 17.60 5.70 9.30
N LEU A 252 16.29 5.88 9.57
CA LEU A 252 15.45 4.82 10.15
C LEU A 252 15.31 3.62 9.20
N CYS A 253 15.12 3.86 7.90
CA CYS A 253 14.78 2.83 6.91
C CYS A 253 16.00 2.17 6.22
N ASN A 254 17.19 2.77 6.27
CA ASN A 254 18.37 2.27 5.57
C ASN A 254 18.72 0.83 5.91
N ASN A 255 18.58 0.41 7.16
CA ASN A 255 18.90 -0.94 7.60
C ASN A 255 17.80 -1.98 7.29
N CYS A 256 16.67 -1.57 6.67
CA CYS A 256 15.63 -2.50 6.20
C CYS A 256 16.01 -3.26 4.91
N GLN A 257 17.21 -3.06 4.38
CA GLN A 257 17.73 -3.79 3.22
C GLN A 257 18.22 -5.21 3.56
N HIS A 258 18.42 -5.50 4.83
CA HIS A 258 18.92 -6.79 5.32
C HIS A 258 17.79 -7.74 5.73
N THR A 259 18.15 -8.93 6.18
CA THR A 259 17.35 -10.17 6.19
C THR A 259 15.99 -10.14 6.89
N TYR A 260 15.75 -9.33 7.89
CA TYR A 260 14.46 -9.20 8.55
C TYR A 260 14.31 -7.81 9.14
N CYS A 261 13.41 -7.07 8.61
CA CYS A 261 13.06 -5.75 9.13
C CYS A 261 11.56 -5.67 9.37
N SER A 262 11.14 -5.07 10.46
CA SER A 262 9.76 -4.68 10.64
C SER A 262 9.64 -3.25 11.15
N VAL A 263 8.57 -2.60 10.71
CA VAL A 263 8.15 -1.29 11.21
C VAL A 263 6.84 -1.48 11.96
N ARG A 264 6.81 -1.05 13.20
CA ARG A 264 5.66 -1.16 14.10
C ARG A 264 5.14 0.22 14.45
N VAL A 265 3.84 0.40 14.28
CA VAL A 265 3.14 1.61 14.72
C VAL A 265 2.22 1.20 15.87
N LEU A 266 2.42 1.79 17.04
CA LEU A 266 1.79 1.36 18.28
C LEU A 266 0.86 2.45 18.83
N TRP A 267 -0.27 2.01 19.44
CA TRP A 267 -1.21 2.87 20.17
C TRP A 267 -1.55 2.25 21.54
N LYS A 268 -2.08 3.09 22.43
CA LYS A 268 -2.60 2.68 23.75
C LYS A 268 -4.10 2.61 23.77
#